data_bf3349ea843646a3da56cbf57f6c1a19
#
_entry.id   bf3349ea843646a3da56cbf57f6c1a19
#
_cell.length_a   1.000
_cell.length_b   1.000
_cell.length_c   1.000
_cell.angle_alpha   90.00
_cell.angle_beta   90.00
_cell.angle_gamma   90.00
#
_symmetry.space_group_name_H-M   'P 1'
#
loop_
_entity.id
_entity.type
_entity.pdbx_description
1 polymer ?
#
loop_
_entity_poly.entity_id
_entity_poly.type
_entity_poly.pdbx_seq_one_letter_code
_entity_poly.pdbx_strand_id
1 'polypeptide(L)'
;DSVHTYTIIDNDDPPAIDFNTTSSTGAESVSSKAITVDLSEVSSKDITVDYTVTGTATGGGTDYTLANGTLTISAGDTTGTITIASIDDDSLDEADETVIITLSNPSNATVGSDSVHTYTITDNDSAPTIDFNATSSNGAESVSSKALTVDLSAASAQDVTVDYTVNGTATGG
;
A
#
# COMPACT_ATOMS: atom_id res chain seq x y z
N ASP A 1 26.46 30.34 -53.75
CA ASP A 1 26.06 29.44 -52.66
C ASP A 1 25.19 28.34 -53.23
N SER A 2 25.61 27.08 -53.04
CA SER A 2 24.93 25.89 -53.56
C SER A 2 24.12 25.12 -52.48
N VAL A 3 24.02 25.67 -51.27
CA VAL A 3 23.32 25.03 -50.16
C VAL A 3 22.15 25.93 -49.75
N HIS A 4 20.95 25.32 -49.71
CA HIS A 4 19.75 25.91 -49.13
C HIS A 4 19.37 25.10 -47.88
N THR A 5 19.19 25.75 -46.74
CA THR A 5 18.70 25.12 -45.49
C THR A 5 17.26 25.54 -45.26
N TYR A 6 16.38 24.56 -45.14
CA TYR A 6 15.02 24.76 -44.71
C TYR A 6 14.86 24.15 -43.30
N THR A 7 14.42 24.93 -42.35
CA THR A 7 14.19 24.50 -40.97
C THR A 7 12.69 24.27 -40.75
N ILE A 8 12.32 23.05 -40.37
CA ILE A 8 10.97 22.72 -39.92
C ILE A 8 10.94 22.98 -38.42
N ILE A 9 10.01 23.81 -38.00
CA ILE A 9 9.79 24.15 -36.59
C ILE A 9 8.67 23.24 -36.09
N ASP A 10 8.95 22.53 -35.00
CA ASP A 10 7.96 21.75 -34.26
C ASP A 10 6.93 22.70 -33.64
N ASN A 11 5.66 22.41 -33.84
CA ASN A 11 4.54 23.21 -33.33
C ASN A 11 3.58 22.37 -32.47
N ASP A 12 3.95 21.14 -32.12
CA ASP A 12 3.15 20.26 -31.28
C ASP A 12 3.47 20.49 -29.79
N ASP A 13 2.45 20.43 -28.96
CA ASP A 13 2.61 20.53 -27.51
C ASP A 13 3.13 19.18 -26.97
N PRO A 14 3.90 19.20 -25.87
CA PRO A 14 4.32 17.96 -25.20
C PRO A 14 3.11 17.19 -24.64
N PRO A 15 3.07 15.85 -24.73
CA PRO A 15 1.97 15.06 -24.19
C PRO A 15 1.83 15.24 -22.68
N ALA A 16 0.60 15.09 -22.17
CA ALA A 16 0.36 14.94 -20.73
C ALA A 16 0.67 13.50 -20.29
N ILE A 17 1.21 13.35 -19.07
CA ILE A 17 1.48 12.07 -18.43
C ILE A 17 0.63 11.94 -17.18
N ASP A 18 -0.16 10.86 -17.07
CA ASP A 18 -1.15 10.61 -16.04
C ASP A 18 -1.15 9.13 -15.62
N PHE A 19 -1.62 8.84 -14.41
CA PHE A 19 -2.02 7.48 -14.09
C PHE A 19 -3.31 7.10 -14.83
N ASN A 20 -3.39 5.88 -15.34
CA ASN A 20 -4.61 5.34 -15.98
C ASN A 20 -5.82 5.35 -15.03
N THR A 21 -5.58 5.17 -13.73
CA THR A 21 -6.56 5.29 -12.65
C THR A 21 -5.90 5.92 -11.43
N THR A 22 -6.65 6.67 -10.63
CA THR A 22 -6.14 7.34 -9.42
C THR A 22 -6.15 6.44 -8.18
N SER A 23 -6.79 5.26 -8.27
CA SER A 23 -6.81 4.29 -7.15
C SER A 23 -7.00 2.85 -7.63
N SER A 24 -6.53 1.91 -6.83
CA SER A 24 -6.78 0.47 -6.96
C SER A 24 -6.59 -0.23 -5.62
N THR A 25 -7.09 -1.46 -5.51
CA THR A 25 -6.97 -2.29 -4.31
C THR A 25 -6.51 -3.70 -4.67
N GLY A 26 -6.00 -4.42 -3.70
CA GLY A 26 -5.70 -5.84 -3.77
C GLY A 26 -5.42 -6.41 -2.39
N ALA A 27 -5.75 -7.68 -2.18
CA ALA A 27 -5.39 -8.36 -0.95
C ALA A 27 -3.85 -8.53 -0.87
N GLU A 28 -3.30 -8.64 0.32
CA GLU A 28 -1.87 -8.89 0.54
C GLU A 28 -1.41 -10.23 -0.04
N SER A 29 -2.31 -11.22 -0.23
CA SER A 29 -2.04 -12.47 -0.96
C SER A 29 -1.69 -12.27 -2.45
N VAL A 30 -1.79 -11.05 -2.97
CA VAL A 30 -1.36 -10.70 -4.32
C VAL A 30 0.11 -10.28 -4.30
N SER A 31 1.01 -11.09 -4.83
CA SER A 31 2.45 -10.89 -4.75
C SER A 31 3.00 -9.63 -5.45
N SER A 32 2.22 -9.00 -6.33
CA SER A 32 2.62 -7.76 -7.02
C SER A 32 1.44 -7.05 -7.69
N LYS A 33 1.57 -5.73 -7.86
CA LYS A 33 0.61 -4.90 -8.57
C LYS A 33 1.30 -4.01 -9.60
N ALA A 34 0.90 -4.11 -10.85
CA ALA A 34 1.30 -3.20 -11.91
C ALA A 34 0.37 -1.99 -11.95
N ILE A 35 0.93 -0.79 -11.92
CA ILE A 35 0.23 0.49 -12.03
C ILE A 35 0.59 1.10 -13.38
N THR A 36 -0.42 1.34 -14.23
CA THR A 36 -0.23 1.87 -15.58
C THR A 36 -0.18 3.39 -15.56
N VAL A 37 0.78 3.94 -16.28
CA VAL A 37 0.93 5.37 -16.55
C VAL A 37 0.76 5.57 -18.04
N ASP A 38 -0.09 6.51 -18.45
CA ASP A 38 -0.47 6.79 -19.83
C ASP A 38 0.06 8.15 -20.29
N LEU A 39 0.33 8.26 -21.58
CA LEU A 39 0.52 9.54 -22.28
C LEU A 39 -0.73 9.89 -23.07
N SER A 40 -1.09 11.18 -23.10
CA SER A 40 -2.22 11.67 -23.89
C SER A 40 -2.03 11.45 -25.39
N GLU A 41 -0.78 11.39 -25.85
CA GLU A 41 -0.40 11.24 -27.27
C GLU A 41 0.94 10.52 -27.38
N VAL A 42 1.21 9.92 -28.55
CA VAL A 42 2.49 9.32 -28.85
C VAL A 42 3.58 10.40 -28.99
N SER A 43 4.77 10.13 -28.44
CA SER A 43 5.94 10.99 -28.59
C SER A 43 6.99 10.35 -29.48
N SER A 44 7.69 11.14 -30.26
CA SER A 44 8.90 10.71 -31.00
C SER A 44 10.17 10.73 -30.13
N LYS A 45 10.04 11.13 -28.86
CA LYS A 45 11.13 11.20 -27.87
C LYS A 45 10.80 10.30 -26.70
N ASP A 46 11.84 9.78 -26.04
CA ASP A 46 11.65 9.13 -24.74
C ASP A 46 11.10 10.14 -23.74
N ILE A 47 10.08 9.72 -23.01
CA ILE A 47 9.49 10.48 -21.91
C ILE A 47 10.00 9.89 -20.59
N THR A 48 10.48 10.73 -19.69
CA THR A 48 10.81 10.31 -18.33
C THR A 48 9.98 11.08 -17.32
N VAL A 49 9.60 10.43 -16.21
CA VAL A 49 8.92 11.05 -15.07
C VAL A 49 9.46 10.45 -13.78
N ASP A 50 9.80 11.28 -12.83
CA ASP A 50 10.15 10.84 -11.49
C ASP A 50 8.88 10.46 -10.73
N TYR A 51 9.00 9.47 -9.85
CA TYR A 51 7.93 9.15 -8.91
C TYR A 51 8.46 8.99 -7.49
N THR A 52 7.63 9.40 -6.53
CA THR A 52 7.86 9.24 -5.10
C THR A 52 6.81 8.32 -4.52
N VAL A 53 7.21 7.52 -3.52
CA VAL A 53 6.36 6.53 -2.87
C VAL A 53 6.21 6.90 -1.40
N THR A 54 4.97 6.96 -0.93
CA THR A 54 4.56 7.25 0.46
C THR A 54 3.37 6.37 0.81
N GLY A 55 2.77 6.55 1.98
CA GLY A 55 1.57 5.80 2.42
C GLY A 55 1.70 5.32 3.85
N THR A 56 0.81 4.44 4.28
CA THR A 56 0.83 3.80 5.60
C THR A 56 1.60 2.49 5.57
N ALA A 57 1.59 1.77 4.44
CA ALA A 57 2.36 0.55 4.26
C ALA A 57 3.88 0.83 4.30
N THR A 58 4.63 -0.07 4.90
CA THR A 58 6.08 0.02 5.11
C THR A 58 6.84 -0.61 3.94
N GLY A 59 7.52 0.22 3.15
CA GLY A 59 8.35 -0.25 2.03
C GLY A 59 9.64 -0.94 2.48
N GLY A 60 10.44 -1.37 1.49
CA GLY A 60 11.74 -1.98 1.72
C GLY A 60 11.70 -3.48 1.98
N GLY A 61 10.58 -4.13 1.69
CA GLY A 61 10.38 -5.56 1.82
C GLY A 61 9.76 -5.97 3.17
N THR A 62 9.12 -5.03 3.90
CA THR A 62 8.21 -5.34 5.01
C THR A 62 6.85 -5.67 4.41
N ASP A 63 6.07 -4.67 3.96
CA ASP A 63 4.76 -4.92 3.37
C ASP A 63 4.83 -4.96 1.83
N TYR A 64 5.83 -4.27 1.24
CA TYR A 64 6.06 -4.28 -0.21
C TYR A 64 7.48 -3.83 -0.58
N THR A 65 7.82 -4.01 -1.87
CA THR A 65 9.05 -3.47 -2.45
C THR A 65 8.74 -2.52 -3.60
N LEU A 66 8.92 -1.23 -3.37
CA LEU A 66 8.98 -0.18 -4.39
C LEU A 66 9.68 1.04 -3.77
N ALA A 67 10.82 1.44 -4.33
CA ALA A 67 11.51 2.68 -3.95
C ALA A 67 11.10 3.83 -4.88
N ASN A 68 11.39 5.08 -4.49
CA ASN A 68 11.34 6.23 -5.39
C ASN A 68 12.20 5.95 -6.63
N GLY A 69 11.77 6.42 -7.80
CA GLY A 69 12.48 6.15 -9.04
C GLY A 69 12.06 7.06 -10.19
N THR A 70 12.50 6.66 -11.38
CA THR A 70 12.13 7.33 -12.63
C THR A 70 11.55 6.28 -13.58
N LEU A 71 10.36 6.54 -14.11
CA LEU A 71 9.75 5.78 -15.18
C LEU A 71 10.21 6.35 -16.53
N THR A 72 10.55 5.48 -17.48
CA THR A 72 10.80 5.85 -18.88
C THR A 72 9.75 5.20 -19.77
N ILE A 73 9.09 5.99 -20.60
CA ILE A 73 8.23 5.53 -21.70
C ILE A 73 8.98 5.80 -22.98
N SER A 74 9.29 4.75 -23.75
CA SER A 74 10.11 4.85 -24.95
C SER A 74 9.38 5.59 -26.07
N ALA A 75 10.14 6.24 -26.94
CA ALA A 75 9.61 6.87 -28.14
C ALA A 75 8.75 5.90 -28.94
N GLY A 76 7.53 6.31 -29.29
CA GLY A 76 6.55 5.50 -29.98
C GLY A 76 5.56 4.73 -29.09
N ASP A 77 5.85 4.58 -27.79
CA ASP A 77 4.94 4.01 -26.82
C ASP A 77 4.04 5.11 -26.20
N THR A 78 2.87 4.72 -25.72
CA THR A 78 1.93 5.61 -25.03
C THR A 78 1.67 5.19 -23.58
N THR A 79 2.29 4.10 -23.12
CA THR A 79 2.08 3.57 -21.77
C THR A 79 3.39 3.14 -21.13
N GLY A 80 3.46 3.28 -19.80
CA GLY A 80 4.51 2.73 -18.97
C GLY A 80 3.92 2.05 -17.73
N THR A 81 4.76 1.35 -16.97
CA THR A 81 4.31 0.60 -15.79
C THR A 81 5.25 0.81 -14.62
N ILE A 82 4.68 1.16 -13.46
CA ILE A 82 5.35 1.13 -12.17
C ILE A 82 4.82 -0.11 -11.44
N THR A 83 5.70 -0.95 -10.90
CA THR A 83 5.30 -2.21 -10.25
C THR A 83 5.59 -2.16 -8.76
N ILE A 84 4.54 -2.29 -7.95
CA ILE A 84 4.64 -2.62 -6.53
C ILE A 84 4.90 -4.12 -6.48
N ALA A 85 6.06 -4.52 -5.97
CA ALA A 85 6.50 -5.91 -5.95
C ALA A 85 6.63 -6.43 -4.52
N SER A 86 6.69 -7.76 -4.37
CA SER A 86 6.88 -8.43 -3.09
C SER A 86 5.91 -7.91 -2.02
N ILE A 87 4.63 -7.83 -2.36
CA ILE A 87 3.58 -7.59 -1.38
C ILE A 87 3.60 -8.80 -0.45
N ASP A 88 3.74 -8.57 0.84
CA ASP A 88 3.86 -9.60 1.86
C ASP A 88 2.48 -10.10 2.29
N ASP A 89 2.36 -11.41 2.43
CA ASP A 89 1.15 -12.12 2.84
C ASP A 89 1.54 -12.93 4.07
N ASP A 90 1.34 -12.37 5.24
CA ASP A 90 1.68 -13.04 6.50
C ASP A 90 0.46 -13.72 7.15
N SER A 91 0.27 -13.71 8.43
CA SER A 91 -0.87 -14.30 9.13
C SER A 91 -1.32 -13.45 10.33
N LEU A 92 -1.01 -12.18 10.29
CA LEU A 92 -1.37 -11.22 11.31
C LEU A 92 -2.62 -10.45 10.89
N ASP A 93 -3.63 -10.42 11.73
CA ASP A 93 -4.76 -9.51 11.58
C ASP A 93 -4.28 -8.06 11.69
N GLU A 94 -4.37 -7.32 10.59
CA GLU A 94 -3.85 -5.96 10.42
C GLU A 94 -4.93 -4.99 9.94
N ALA A 95 -4.62 -3.73 9.85
CA ALA A 95 -5.47 -2.76 9.20
C ALA A 95 -5.08 -2.63 7.72
N ASP A 96 -6.04 -2.36 6.84
CA ASP A 96 -5.76 -2.01 5.45
C ASP A 96 -4.72 -0.89 5.37
N GLU A 97 -3.75 -1.03 4.48
CA GLU A 97 -2.64 -0.11 4.32
C GLU A 97 -2.57 0.49 2.92
N THR A 98 -1.85 1.59 2.77
CA THR A 98 -1.79 2.31 1.49
C THR A 98 -0.37 2.48 0.99
N VAL A 99 -0.20 2.37 -0.35
CA VAL A 99 0.98 2.79 -1.11
C VAL A 99 0.54 3.92 -2.03
N ILE A 100 1.08 5.12 -1.83
CA ILE A 100 0.74 6.32 -2.60
C ILE A 100 1.90 6.67 -3.50
N ILE A 101 1.67 6.70 -4.81
CA ILE A 101 2.68 7.02 -5.82
C ILE A 101 2.34 8.37 -6.43
N THR A 102 3.30 9.30 -6.45
CA THR A 102 3.13 10.65 -7.01
C THR A 102 4.12 10.89 -8.12
N LEU A 103 3.64 11.27 -9.31
CA LEU A 103 4.46 11.65 -10.48
C LEU A 103 4.94 13.10 -10.36
N SER A 104 6.20 13.34 -10.80
CA SER A 104 6.81 14.68 -10.78
C SER A 104 7.94 14.79 -11.81
N ASN A 105 8.41 16.01 -12.08
CA ASN A 105 9.59 16.31 -12.90
C ASN A 105 9.62 15.58 -14.26
N PRO A 106 8.56 15.67 -15.10
CA PRO A 106 8.58 15.03 -16.40
C PRO A 106 9.60 15.67 -17.35
N SER A 107 10.18 14.87 -18.24
CA SER A 107 11.00 15.35 -19.37
C SER A 107 10.29 15.01 -20.67
N ASN A 108 10.21 15.96 -21.59
CA ASN A 108 9.49 15.90 -22.87
C ASN A 108 7.97 15.67 -22.74
N ALA A 109 7.41 15.89 -21.57
CA ALA A 109 5.98 15.80 -21.25
C ALA A 109 5.59 16.86 -20.22
N THR A 110 4.29 16.99 -19.95
CA THR A 110 3.73 17.75 -18.84
C THR A 110 2.99 16.79 -17.90
N VAL A 111 3.01 17.04 -16.58
CA VAL A 111 2.21 16.26 -15.62
C VAL A 111 0.74 16.66 -15.81
N GLY A 112 -0.13 15.68 -15.99
CA GLY A 112 -1.57 15.87 -16.12
C GLY A 112 -2.29 15.99 -14.78
N SER A 113 -3.61 15.80 -14.79
CA SER A 113 -4.46 15.94 -13.60
C SER A 113 -4.38 14.76 -12.65
N ASP A 114 -4.15 13.55 -13.18
CA ASP A 114 -4.17 12.29 -12.46
C ASP A 114 -2.74 11.85 -12.11
N SER A 115 -2.03 12.73 -11.39
CA SER A 115 -0.61 12.56 -11.03
C SER A 115 -0.37 11.77 -9.75
N VAL A 116 -1.43 11.34 -9.05
CA VAL A 116 -1.36 10.56 -7.81
C VAL A 116 -2.18 9.29 -7.95
N HIS A 117 -1.58 8.15 -7.60
CA HIS A 117 -2.27 6.87 -7.50
C HIS A 117 -2.16 6.34 -6.08
N THR A 118 -3.29 5.90 -5.51
CA THR A 118 -3.34 5.21 -4.22
C THR A 118 -3.67 3.73 -4.43
N TYR A 119 -2.75 2.85 -4.07
CA TYR A 119 -3.02 1.42 -3.97
C TYR A 119 -3.29 1.06 -2.51
N THR A 120 -4.40 0.38 -2.25
CA THR A 120 -4.72 -0.14 -0.91
C THR A 120 -4.41 -1.64 -0.88
N ILE A 121 -3.54 -2.04 0.03
CA ILE A 121 -3.31 -3.43 0.42
C ILE A 121 -4.38 -3.75 1.45
N THR A 122 -5.21 -4.74 1.18
CA THR A 122 -6.27 -5.15 2.09
C THR A 122 -5.86 -6.40 2.85
N ASP A 123 -6.00 -6.35 4.18
CA ASP A 123 -5.80 -7.49 5.07
C ASP A 123 -6.76 -8.62 4.69
N ASN A 124 -6.28 -9.85 4.67
CA ASN A 124 -7.07 -11.04 4.37
C ASN A 124 -7.09 -12.03 5.54
N ASP A 125 -6.54 -11.68 6.68
CA ASP A 125 -6.47 -12.50 7.87
C ASP A 125 -7.65 -12.25 8.83
N SER A 126 -7.90 -13.21 9.69
CA SER A 126 -9.03 -13.14 10.61
C SER A 126 -8.61 -12.64 11.97
N ALA A 127 -9.36 -11.69 12.52
CA ALA A 127 -9.18 -11.26 13.90
C ALA A 127 -9.18 -12.45 14.87
N PRO A 128 -8.25 -12.48 15.85
CA PRO A 128 -8.17 -13.57 16.82
C PRO A 128 -9.39 -13.62 17.72
N THR A 129 -9.76 -14.82 18.19
CA THR A 129 -10.72 -14.99 19.27
C THR A 129 -10.05 -14.87 20.63
N ILE A 130 -10.84 -14.45 21.64
CA ILE A 130 -10.39 -14.29 23.02
C ILE A 130 -11.11 -15.31 23.88
N ASP A 131 -10.35 -16.11 24.63
CA ASP A 131 -10.91 -17.09 25.55
C ASP A 131 -10.15 -17.12 26.89
N PHE A 132 -10.85 -17.54 27.95
CA PHE A 132 -10.16 -17.86 29.19
C PHE A 132 -9.32 -19.13 28.99
N ASN A 133 -8.07 -19.10 29.42
CA ASN A 133 -7.18 -20.27 29.44
C ASN A 133 -7.80 -21.49 30.18
N ALA A 134 -8.64 -21.23 31.17
CA ALA A 134 -9.38 -22.26 31.88
C ALA A 134 -10.79 -21.77 32.23
N THR A 135 -11.79 -22.62 31.99
CA THR A 135 -13.22 -22.32 32.25
C THR A 135 -13.58 -22.34 33.75
N SER A 136 -12.73 -22.88 34.61
CA SER A 136 -12.90 -22.88 36.07
C SER A 136 -11.57 -22.95 36.81
N SER A 137 -11.53 -22.43 38.02
CA SER A 137 -10.43 -22.56 38.92
C SER A 137 -10.91 -22.54 40.39
N ASN A 138 -10.08 -23.09 41.30
CA ASN A 138 -10.36 -23.03 42.73
C ASN A 138 -9.13 -22.50 43.50
N GLY A 139 -9.33 -22.10 44.72
CA GLY A 139 -8.28 -21.65 45.63
C GLY A 139 -8.76 -21.64 47.08
N ALA A 140 -7.82 -21.74 48.02
CA ALA A 140 -8.16 -21.57 49.45
C ALA A 140 -8.38 -20.11 49.76
N GLU A 141 -9.24 -19.79 50.79
CA GLU A 141 -9.46 -18.43 51.26
C GLU A 141 -8.20 -17.70 51.74
N SER A 142 -7.15 -18.45 52.09
CA SER A 142 -5.85 -17.89 52.46
C SER A 142 -5.06 -17.32 51.27
N VAL A 143 -5.50 -17.53 50.03
CA VAL A 143 -4.84 -17.02 48.84
C VAL A 143 -5.32 -15.58 48.61
N SER A 144 -4.42 -14.62 48.71
CA SER A 144 -4.71 -13.18 48.62
C SER A 144 -5.07 -12.69 47.23
N SER A 145 -4.71 -13.41 46.18
CA SER A 145 -5.04 -13.06 44.78
C SER A 145 -5.01 -14.29 43.88
N LYS A 146 -5.83 -14.28 42.85
CA LYS A 146 -5.82 -15.28 41.79
C LYS A 146 -5.81 -14.57 40.43
N ALA A 147 -4.77 -14.83 39.64
CA ALA A 147 -4.74 -14.39 38.24
C ALA A 147 -5.62 -15.33 37.39
N LEU A 148 -6.44 -14.75 36.56
CA LEU A 148 -7.16 -15.44 35.47
C LEU A 148 -6.49 -15.04 34.17
N THR A 149 -6.04 -16.03 33.40
CA THR A 149 -5.36 -15.81 32.11
C THR A 149 -6.38 -15.85 31.00
N VAL A 150 -6.26 -14.90 30.07
CA VAL A 150 -7.01 -14.79 28.84
C VAL A 150 -6.00 -14.96 27.70
N ASP A 151 -6.30 -15.82 26.76
CA ASP A 151 -5.45 -16.13 25.61
C ASP A 151 -6.12 -15.66 24.31
N LEU A 152 -5.30 -15.26 23.34
CA LEU A 152 -5.72 -15.04 21.95
C LEU A 152 -5.47 -16.33 21.15
N SER A 153 -6.36 -16.62 20.19
CA SER A 153 -6.20 -17.77 19.29
C SER A 153 -5.03 -17.63 18.32
N ALA A 154 -4.65 -16.39 17.96
CA ALA A 154 -3.52 -16.03 17.11
C ALA A 154 -2.92 -14.69 17.54
N ALA A 155 -1.77 -14.33 16.99
CA ALA A 155 -1.24 -12.98 17.10
C ALA A 155 -2.09 -12.00 16.28
N SER A 156 -2.09 -10.73 16.65
CA SER A 156 -2.67 -9.61 15.89
C SER A 156 -1.70 -8.45 15.94
N ALA A 157 -1.55 -7.72 14.87
CA ALA A 157 -0.81 -6.46 14.85
C ALA A 157 -1.65 -5.29 15.38
N GLN A 158 -2.96 -5.52 15.63
CA GLN A 158 -3.86 -4.54 16.22
C GLN A 158 -4.01 -4.74 17.74
N ASP A 159 -4.34 -3.66 18.45
CA ASP A 159 -4.69 -3.75 19.88
C ASP A 159 -6.01 -4.51 20.05
N VAL A 160 -5.97 -5.61 20.80
CA VAL A 160 -7.14 -6.42 21.09
C VAL A 160 -7.65 -6.12 22.49
N THR A 161 -8.91 -5.73 22.62
CA THR A 161 -9.55 -5.40 23.91
C THR A 161 -10.76 -6.26 24.18
N VAL A 162 -11.04 -6.55 25.46
CA VAL A 162 -12.23 -7.28 25.88
C VAL A 162 -12.77 -6.70 27.20
N ASP A 163 -14.06 -6.48 27.24
CA ASP A 163 -14.76 -6.15 28.48
C ASP A 163 -15.07 -7.44 29.27
N TYR A 164 -14.96 -7.38 30.60
CA TYR A 164 -15.35 -8.49 31.46
C TYR A 164 -16.25 -8.04 32.59
N THR A 165 -17.13 -8.91 33.04
CA THR A 165 -18.00 -8.71 34.18
C THR A 165 -17.72 -9.77 35.23
N VAL A 166 -17.82 -9.37 36.49
CA VAL A 166 -17.68 -10.29 37.64
C VAL A 166 -19.01 -10.48 38.31
N ASN A 167 -19.47 -11.73 38.42
CA ASN A 167 -20.68 -12.13 39.12
C ASN A 167 -20.37 -13.28 40.07
N GLY A 168 -21.14 -13.47 41.12
CA GLY A 168 -20.99 -14.58 42.05
C GLY A 168 -21.70 -14.37 43.35
N THR A 169 -21.56 -15.34 44.24
CA THR A 169 -22.14 -15.31 45.60
C THR A 169 -21.14 -14.83 46.66
N ALA A 170 -19.84 -14.73 46.29
CA ALA A 170 -18.84 -14.19 47.20
C ALA A 170 -19.02 -12.68 47.37
N THR A 171 -19.01 -12.21 48.61
CA THR A 171 -19.03 -10.77 48.92
C THR A 171 -17.60 -10.24 48.95
N GLY A 172 -17.34 -9.21 48.15
CA GLY A 172 -16.08 -8.49 48.25
C GLY A 172 -15.86 -7.88 49.63
N GLY A 173 -14.68 -8.01 50.17
CA GLY A 173 -14.26 -7.40 51.42
C GLY A 173 -13.60 -6.05 51.23
#